data_43ac0fda875c08b41ba6098d1f876e3d
#
_entry.id   43ac0fda875c08b41ba6098d1f876e3d
#
_cell.length_a   1.000
_cell.length_b   1.000
_cell.length_c   1.000
_cell.angle_alpha   90.00
_cell.angle_beta   90.00
_cell.angle_gamma   90.00
#
_symmetry.space_group_name_H-M   'P 1'
#
loop_
_entity.id
_entity.type
_entity.pdbx_description
1 polymer ?
#
loop_
_entity_poly.entity_id
_entity_poly.type
_entity_poly.pdbx_seq_one_letter_code
_entity_poly.pdbx_strand_id
1 'polypeptide(L)'
;MKYINWYEEESELETTDGKKIQVLHLNYIDEEDALNEWAEHFRKNYRSIEDIDYMKDEKELRSEYLINHVFPEEAGNRFGPATRVGDFSELLVADYIEYVLDYMVPRTRYDRKTNRNESTQGTDLIGYKMGDKPRKTDEVQLVEIKGTSDPKSKKQGYERLQDAINDSKKDIIRYAESIEASILRLKDRNCIREAVKLKRFMNIVDYPYIIKYGAAAVLTDEKFIPGDMIKTDASFYREDSVKLIVIHTRNLKWLISEIYRRAAKNA
;
A
#
# COMPACT_ATOMS: atom_id res chain seq x y z
N MET A 1 14.97 -7.52 4.66
CA MET A 1 13.72 -8.02 5.29
C MET A 1 13.41 -9.39 4.71
N LYS A 2 13.31 -10.40 5.58
CA LYS A 2 13.13 -11.80 5.15
C LYS A 2 11.82 -12.03 4.40
N TYR A 3 10.75 -11.39 4.82
CA TYR A 3 9.41 -11.58 4.24
C TYR A 3 9.27 -11.10 2.79
N ILE A 4 10.18 -10.29 2.29
CA ILE A 4 10.18 -9.87 0.87
C ILE A 4 10.40 -11.06 -0.07
N ASN A 5 11.07 -12.10 0.40
CA ASN A 5 11.27 -13.33 -0.37
C ASN A 5 10.02 -14.23 -0.45
N TRP A 6 8.92 -13.84 0.21
CA TRP A 6 7.65 -14.58 0.16
C TRP A 6 6.76 -14.20 -1.03
N TYR A 7 7.13 -13.15 -1.79
CA TYR A 7 6.46 -12.84 -3.04
C TYR A 7 6.94 -13.79 -4.13
N GLU A 8 6.06 -14.67 -4.56
CA GLU A 8 6.30 -15.63 -5.65
C GLU A 8 5.48 -15.20 -6.87
N GLU A 9 6.15 -15.02 -8.01
CA GLU A 9 5.47 -14.69 -9.25
C GLU A 9 4.75 -15.93 -9.80
N GLU A 10 3.49 -15.76 -10.16
CA GLU A 10 2.70 -16.75 -10.89
C GLU A 10 2.55 -16.35 -12.36
N SER A 11 1.87 -17.21 -13.13
CA SER A 11 1.58 -16.91 -14.55
C SER A 11 0.75 -15.63 -14.67
N GLU A 12 1.18 -14.73 -15.54
CA GLU A 12 0.42 -13.53 -15.88
C GLU A 12 -0.97 -13.90 -16.42
N LEU A 13 -1.96 -13.09 -16.08
CA LEU A 13 -3.32 -13.15 -16.64
C LEU A 13 -3.53 -11.93 -17.55
N GLU A 14 -4.59 -11.98 -18.35
CA GLU A 14 -4.97 -10.87 -19.20
C GLU A 14 -6.40 -10.41 -18.91
N THR A 15 -6.62 -9.11 -18.99
CA THR A 15 -7.95 -8.50 -18.92
C THR A 15 -8.74 -8.75 -20.21
N THR A 16 -10.03 -8.42 -20.21
CA THR A 16 -10.88 -8.52 -21.42
C THR A 16 -10.34 -7.67 -22.58
N ASP A 17 -9.61 -6.60 -22.29
CA ASP A 17 -9.00 -5.69 -23.26
C ASP A 17 -7.51 -5.96 -23.51
N GLY A 18 -7.01 -7.14 -23.10
CA GLY A 18 -5.66 -7.64 -23.40
C GLY A 18 -4.53 -7.04 -22.56
N LYS A 19 -4.82 -6.36 -21.44
CA LYS A 19 -3.80 -5.87 -20.54
C LYS A 19 -3.33 -6.94 -19.56
N LYS A 20 -2.05 -6.98 -19.29
CA LYS A 20 -1.44 -7.95 -18.41
C LYS A 20 -1.75 -7.64 -16.95
N ILE A 21 -2.11 -8.68 -16.20
CA ILE A 21 -2.26 -8.69 -14.76
C ILE A 21 -1.09 -9.49 -14.19
N GLN A 22 -0.19 -8.83 -13.47
CA GLN A 22 0.86 -9.51 -12.72
C GLN A 22 0.25 -10.17 -11.50
N VAL A 23 0.43 -11.47 -11.34
CA VAL A 23 -0.07 -12.25 -10.23
C VAL A 23 1.08 -12.64 -9.31
N LEU A 24 0.90 -12.42 -8.03
CA LEU A 24 1.86 -12.72 -6.98
C LEU A 24 1.16 -13.54 -5.89
N HIS A 25 1.71 -14.71 -5.58
CA HIS A 25 1.33 -15.44 -4.37
C HIS A 25 2.26 -15.01 -3.23
N LEU A 26 1.70 -14.47 -2.15
CA LEU A 26 2.45 -14.22 -0.93
C LEU A 26 2.48 -15.50 -0.10
N ASN A 27 3.50 -16.32 -0.33
CA ASN A 27 3.68 -17.61 0.34
C ASN A 27 4.38 -17.43 1.70
N TYR A 28 3.68 -16.76 2.62
CA TYR A 28 4.25 -16.47 3.93
C TYR A 28 4.48 -17.73 4.75
N ILE A 29 5.56 -17.72 5.52
CA ILE A 29 5.93 -18.76 6.48
C ILE A 29 5.63 -18.25 7.88
N ASP A 30 5.03 -19.08 8.73
CA ASP A 30 4.79 -18.74 10.14
C ASP A 30 6.11 -18.91 10.94
N GLU A 31 7.10 -18.09 10.56
CA GLU A 31 8.39 -17.99 11.22
C GLU A 31 8.39 -16.75 12.13
N GLU A 32 8.63 -16.95 13.42
CA GLU A 32 8.48 -15.89 14.43
C GLU A 32 9.36 -14.67 14.14
N ASP A 33 10.62 -14.87 13.82
CA ASP A 33 11.57 -13.78 13.57
C ASP A 33 11.19 -12.96 12.33
N ALA A 34 10.77 -13.63 11.25
CA ALA A 34 10.39 -12.96 10.02
C ALA A 34 9.08 -12.17 10.17
N LEU A 35 8.09 -12.73 10.88
CA LEU A 35 6.85 -12.04 11.19
C LEU A 35 7.08 -10.87 12.17
N ASN A 36 7.98 -10.99 13.12
CA ASN A 36 8.34 -9.89 14.03
C ASN A 36 9.08 -8.77 13.29
N GLU A 37 10.02 -9.09 12.41
CA GLU A 37 10.68 -8.10 11.55
C GLU A 37 9.68 -7.34 10.69
N TRP A 38 8.74 -8.06 10.08
CA TRP A 38 7.68 -7.44 9.28
C TRP A 38 6.76 -6.57 10.13
N ALA A 39 6.33 -7.05 11.27
CA ALA A 39 5.46 -6.30 12.18
C ALA A 39 6.13 -5.00 12.70
N GLU A 40 7.43 -5.01 12.99
CA GLU A 40 8.18 -3.81 13.34
C GLU A 40 8.22 -2.81 12.17
N HIS A 41 8.53 -3.29 10.96
CA HIS A 41 8.49 -2.46 9.75
C HIS A 41 7.09 -1.88 9.51
N PHE A 42 6.05 -2.69 9.64
CA PHE A 42 4.65 -2.29 9.53
C PHE A 42 4.29 -1.17 10.53
N ARG A 43 4.66 -1.32 11.82
CA ARG A 43 4.42 -0.32 12.86
C ARG A 43 5.05 1.03 12.53
N LYS A 44 6.28 1.05 12.00
CA LYS A 44 7.02 2.28 11.65
C LYS A 44 6.26 3.18 10.66
N ASN A 45 5.35 2.61 9.87
CA ASN A 45 4.50 3.41 8.98
C ASN A 45 3.44 4.22 9.75
N TYR A 46 3.02 3.79 10.94
CA TYR A 46 2.02 4.49 11.76
C TYR A 46 2.66 5.47 12.74
N ARG A 47 3.62 5.01 13.54
CA ARG A 47 4.26 5.83 14.58
C ARG A 47 5.70 5.37 14.81
N SER A 48 6.58 6.32 15.06
CA SER A 48 7.90 6.05 15.64
C SER A 48 7.78 5.67 17.13
N ILE A 49 8.81 5.07 17.68
CA ILE A 49 8.84 4.78 19.14
C ILE A 49 8.85 6.08 19.93
N GLU A 50 9.57 7.09 19.42
CA GLU A 50 9.68 8.41 20.03
C GLU A 50 8.31 9.10 20.11
N ASP A 51 7.51 9.03 19.02
CA ASP A 51 6.16 9.59 19.00
C ASP A 51 5.22 8.84 19.96
N ILE A 52 5.35 7.51 20.05
CA ILE A 52 4.55 6.69 20.97
C ILE A 52 4.88 7.10 22.41
N ASP A 53 6.16 7.16 22.77
CA ASP A 53 6.59 7.51 24.14
C ASP A 53 6.23 8.95 24.52
N TYR A 54 6.19 9.86 23.54
CA TYR A 54 5.76 11.25 23.76
C TYR A 54 4.25 11.39 23.99
N MET A 55 3.44 10.56 23.31
CA MET A 55 1.97 10.71 23.27
C MET A 55 1.24 9.84 24.29
N LYS A 56 1.78 8.68 24.67
CA LYS A 56 1.15 7.77 25.62
C LYS A 56 1.16 8.33 27.04
N ASP A 57 0.21 7.94 27.87
CA ASP A 57 0.24 8.22 29.29
C ASP A 57 1.41 7.50 29.96
N GLU A 58 1.93 8.06 31.08
CA GLU A 58 3.07 7.48 31.81
C GLU A 58 2.88 6.01 32.20
N LYS A 59 1.67 5.62 32.57
CA LYS A 59 1.32 4.26 33.00
C LYS A 59 0.83 3.36 31.88
N GLU A 60 0.56 3.93 30.70
CA GLU A 60 0.08 3.19 29.54
C GLU A 60 1.24 2.46 28.87
N LEU A 61 1.05 1.18 28.50
CA LEU A 61 2.01 0.44 27.70
C LEU A 61 1.98 0.93 26.24
N ARG A 62 3.11 0.89 25.56
CA ARG A 62 3.18 1.22 24.11
C ARG A 62 2.21 0.40 23.29
N SER A 63 2.07 -0.90 23.63
CA SER A 63 1.10 -1.80 22.98
C SER A 63 -0.34 -1.35 23.16
N GLU A 64 -0.70 -0.90 24.37
CA GLU A 64 -2.04 -0.38 24.66
C GLU A 64 -2.32 0.90 23.90
N TYR A 65 -1.37 1.83 23.89
CA TYR A 65 -1.47 3.07 23.11
C TYR A 65 -1.69 2.80 21.62
N LEU A 66 -0.93 1.88 21.01
CA LEU A 66 -1.09 1.52 19.61
C LEU A 66 -2.47 0.92 19.32
N ILE A 67 -2.94 0.01 20.16
CA ILE A 67 -4.24 -0.66 19.99
C ILE A 67 -5.39 0.33 20.20
N ASN A 68 -5.31 1.18 21.21
CA ASN A 68 -6.41 2.04 21.63
C ASN A 68 -6.50 3.34 20.83
N HIS A 69 -5.37 3.85 20.30
CA HIS A 69 -5.30 5.20 19.72
C HIS A 69 -4.78 5.28 18.29
N VAL A 70 -4.02 4.29 17.82
CA VAL A 70 -3.30 4.38 16.55
C VAL A 70 -3.84 3.42 15.50
N PHE A 71 -3.91 2.14 15.83
CA PHE A 71 -4.36 1.13 14.87
C PHE A 71 -5.89 1.15 14.69
N PRO A 72 -6.40 0.93 13.45
CA PRO A 72 -7.83 0.76 13.25
C PRO A 72 -8.37 -0.37 14.12
N GLU A 73 -9.58 -0.22 14.62
CA GLU A 73 -10.21 -1.21 15.47
C GLU A 73 -10.45 -2.54 14.74
N GLU A 74 -10.21 -3.65 15.42
CA GLU A 74 -10.46 -4.98 14.86
C GLU A 74 -11.93 -5.38 14.91
N ALA A 75 -12.65 -4.89 15.94
CA ALA A 75 -14.07 -5.14 16.16
C ALA A 75 -14.69 -3.95 16.91
N GLY A 76 -16.03 -3.91 16.96
CA GLY A 76 -16.76 -2.88 17.71
C GLY A 76 -17.04 -1.60 16.93
N ASN A 77 -16.29 -1.29 15.89
CA ASN A 77 -16.53 -0.16 15.00
C ASN A 77 -16.93 -0.67 13.61
N ARG A 78 -17.84 0.06 12.94
CA ARG A 78 -18.33 -0.32 11.61
C ARG A 78 -17.22 -0.27 10.53
N PHE A 79 -16.31 0.66 10.64
CA PHE A 79 -15.30 0.97 9.62
C PHE A 79 -13.92 0.38 9.95
N GLY A 80 -13.60 0.19 11.23
CA GLY A 80 -12.30 -0.28 11.70
C GLY A 80 -11.80 -1.54 10.99
N PRO A 81 -12.58 -2.64 10.94
CA PRO A 81 -12.14 -3.87 10.26
C PRO A 81 -11.81 -3.68 8.78
N ALA A 82 -12.63 -2.88 8.07
CA ALA A 82 -12.39 -2.60 6.65
C ALA A 82 -11.14 -1.73 6.46
N THR A 83 -10.93 -0.75 7.34
CA THR A 83 -9.74 0.10 7.35
C THR A 83 -8.47 -0.71 7.64
N ARG A 84 -8.51 -1.69 8.57
CA ARG A 84 -7.36 -2.60 8.80
C ARG A 84 -6.96 -3.36 7.55
N VAL A 85 -7.94 -3.89 6.81
CA VAL A 85 -7.69 -4.60 5.55
C VAL A 85 -7.12 -3.64 4.50
N GLY A 86 -7.68 -2.44 4.39
CA GLY A 86 -7.20 -1.42 3.46
C GLY A 86 -5.76 -1.02 3.74
N ASP A 87 -5.48 -0.55 4.97
CA ASP A 87 -4.15 -0.12 5.40
C ASP A 87 -3.10 -1.23 5.21
N PHE A 88 -3.43 -2.47 5.59
CA PHE A 88 -2.54 -3.61 5.38
C PHE A 88 -2.27 -3.86 3.90
N SER A 89 -3.31 -3.83 3.06
CA SER A 89 -3.18 -4.05 1.62
C SER A 89 -2.31 -2.97 0.96
N GLU A 90 -2.50 -1.70 1.34
CA GLU A 90 -1.70 -0.59 0.85
C GLU A 90 -0.22 -0.75 1.25
N LEU A 91 0.07 -1.14 2.51
CA LEU A 91 1.44 -1.35 2.98
C LEU A 91 2.08 -2.58 2.33
N LEU A 92 1.33 -3.66 2.11
CA LEU A 92 1.82 -4.84 1.41
C LEU A 92 2.22 -4.52 -0.05
N VAL A 93 1.36 -3.82 -0.78
CA VAL A 93 1.69 -3.39 -2.15
C VAL A 93 2.85 -2.39 -2.16
N ALA A 94 2.92 -1.51 -1.15
CA ALA A 94 4.04 -0.57 -1.00
C ALA A 94 5.37 -1.30 -0.81
N ASP A 95 5.40 -2.38 -0.02
CA ASP A 95 6.59 -3.22 0.17
C ASP A 95 7.02 -3.87 -1.15
N TYR A 96 6.08 -4.38 -1.94
CA TYR A 96 6.39 -4.92 -3.26
C TYR A 96 6.96 -3.86 -4.21
N ILE A 97 6.33 -2.71 -4.32
CA ILE A 97 6.78 -1.61 -5.18
C ILE A 97 8.17 -1.10 -4.75
N GLU A 98 8.42 -0.99 -3.44
CA GLU A 98 9.68 -0.47 -2.93
C GLU A 98 10.82 -1.48 -3.02
N TYR A 99 10.62 -2.69 -2.51
CA TYR A 99 11.73 -3.63 -2.32
C TYR A 99 11.92 -4.62 -3.47
N VAL A 100 10.87 -4.88 -4.26
CA VAL A 100 10.98 -5.79 -5.43
C VAL A 100 11.12 -4.99 -6.73
N LEU A 101 10.37 -3.90 -6.89
CA LEU A 101 10.42 -3.09 -8.11
C LEU A 101 11.40 -1.91 -8.03
N ASP A 102 12.06 -1.69 -6.89
CA ASP A 102 13.09 -0.66 -6.67
C ASP A 102 12.58 0.78 -6.91
N TYR A 103 11.40 1.10 -6.37
CA TYR A 103 10.91 2.47 -6.30
C TYR A 103 11.13 3.04 -4.89
N MET A 104 11.41 4.33 -4.79
CA MET A 104 11.34 5.04 -3.52
C MET A 104 9.87 5.32 -3.17
N VAL A 105 9.40 4.82 -2.04
CA VAL A 105 8.04 5.04 -1.52
C VAL A 105 8.12 5.89 -0.24
N PRO A 106 7.59 7.12 -0.24
CA PRO A 106 7.71 8.05 0.91
C PRO A 106 7.04 7.58 2.20
N ARG A 107 6.05 6.69 2.13
CA ARG A 107 5.32 6.10 3.27
C ARG A 107 4.81 7.14 4.27
N THR A 108 4.11 8.16 3.76
CA THR A 108 3.70 9.33 4.55
C THR A 108 2.21 9.38 4.88
N ARG A 109 1.47 8.26 4.68
CA ARG A 109 -0.01 8.27 4.81
C ARG A 109 -0.52 8.12 6.23
N TYR A 110 0.08 7.23 7.04
CA TYR A 110 -0.55 6.74 8.27
C TYR A 110 -0.12 7.48 9.54
N ASP A 111 1.03 8.14 9.54
CA ASP A 111 1.57 8.85 10.69
C ASP A 111 0.71 10.02 11.19
N ARG A 112 -0.16 10.54 10.32
CA ARG A 112 -1.05 11.67 10.62
C ARG A 112 -2.52 11.38 10.38
N LYS A 113 -2.96 10.14 10.53
CA LYS A 113 -4.39 9.84 10.55
C LYS A 113 -5.08 10.63 11.66
N THR A 114 -6.10 11.41 11.31
CA THR A 114 -6.94 12.13 12.28
C THR A 114 -7.97 11.21 12.92
N ASN A 115 -8.46 10.22 12.18
CA ASN A 115 -9.33 9.17 12.66
C ASN A 115 -8.74 7.81 12.28
N ARG A 116 -8.41 6.99 13.26
CA ARG A 116 -7.80 5.68 13.05
C ARG A 116 -8.65 4.73 12.22
N ASN A 117 -9.97 4.87 12.28
CA ASN A 117 -10.93 4.00 11.60
C ASN A 117 -11.34 4.50 10.20
N GLU A 118 -10.68 5.53 9.69
CA GLU A 118 -10.95 6.08 8.36
C GLU A 118 -9.74 5.94 7.45
N SER A 119 -9.99 5.75 6.16
CA SER A 119 -8.94 5.79 5.14
C SER A 119 -8.41 7.21 4.98
N THR A 120 -7.12 7.35 4.73
CA THR A 120 -6.53 8.64 4.37
C THR A 120 -6.94 9.06 2.96
N GLN A 121 -7.11 10.36 2.73
CA GLN A 121 -7.40 10.90 1.41
C GLN A 121 -6.14 10.92 0.51
N GLY A 122 -6.34 10.99 -0.80
CA GLY A 122 -5.28 11.04 -1.81
C GLY A 122 -5.06 9.69 -2.48
N THR A 123 -4.03 9.60 -3.30
CA THR A 123 -3.59 8.37 -3.96
C THR A 123 -3.12 7.35 -2.92
N ASP A 124 -3.52 6.09 -3.05
CA ASP A 124 -3.19 5.06 -2.05
C ASP A 124 -1.70 4.82 -1.94
N LEU A 125 -0.99 4.80 -3.08
CA LEU A 125 0.46 4.66 -3.11
C LEU A 125 1.07 5.50 -4.22
N ILE A 126 2.17 6.18 -3.90
CA ILE A 126 3.03 6.86 -4.87
C ILE A 126 4.45 6.32 -4.70
N GLY A 127 5.01 5.81 -5.81
CA GLY A 127 6.39 5.38 -5.91
C GLY A 127 7.16 6.25 -6.92
N TYR A 128 8.43 6.46 -6.67
CA TYR A 128 9.30 7.27 -7.53
C TYR A 128 10.53 6.48 -7.93
N LYS A 129 10.82 6.45 -9.24
CA LYS A 129 12.09 5.91 -9.75
C LYS A 129 12.89 7.06 -10.32
N MET A 130 14.01 7.38 -9.68
CA MET A 130 14.75 8.61 -10.00
C MET A 130 16.22 8.50 -9.59
N GLY A 131 17.08 9.13 -10.40
CA GLY A 131 18.48 9.33 -10.05
C GLY A 131 18.73 10.63 -9.24
N ASP A 132 19.99 10.92 -8.97
CA ASP A 132 20.36 12.17 -8.26
C ASP A 132 20.00 13.43 -9.08
N LYS A 133 20.20 13.38 -10.39
CA LYS A 133 19.83 14.47 -11.30
C LYS A 133 18.54 14.15 -12.04
N PRO A 134 17.67 15.16 -12.32
CA PRO A 134 16.47 14.96 -13.12
C PRO A 134 16.77 14.37 -14.51
N ARG A 135 15.95 13.41 -14.94
CA ARG A 135 16.01 12.77 -16.25
C ARG A 135 14.61 12.58 -16.79
N LYS A 136 14.47 12.61 -18.12
CA LYS A 136 13.19 12.31 -18.80
C LYS A 136 12.69 10.88 -18.56
N THR A 137 13.58 9.99 -18.08
CA THR A 137 13.27 8.61 -17.69
C THR A 137 12.95 8.45 -16.22
N ASP A 138 12.92 9.55 -15.43
CA ASP A 138 12.40 9.49 -14.07
C ASP A 138 10.92 9.10 -14.12
N GLU A 139 10.44 8.31 -13.14
CA GLU A 139 9.09 7.77 -13.14
C GLU A 139 8.35 8.12 -11.85
N VAL A 140 7.06 8.40 -11.99
CA VAL A 140 6.09 8.42 -10.89
C VAL A 140 5.10 7.29 -11.12
N GLN A 141 5.01 6.35 -10.19
CA GLN A 141 4.03 5.28 -10.19
C GLN A 141 2.92 5.60 -9.19
N LEU A 142 1.69 5.71 -9.68
CA LEU A 142 0.48 5.92 -8.88
C LEU A 142 -0.29 4.61 -8.84
N VAL A 143 -0.66 4.12 -7.65
CA VAL A 143 -1.37 2.84 -7.51
C VAL A 143 -2.56 3.01 -6.58
N GLU A 144 -3.74 2.67 -7.07
CA GLU A 144 -4.96 2.50 -6.25
C GLU A 144 -5.09 1.04 -5.82
N ILE A 145 -5.47 0.82 -4.56
CA ILE A 145 -5.38 -0.51 -3.95
C ILE A 145 -6.71 -0.88 -3.29
N LYS A 146 -7.18 -2.10 -3.53
CA LYS A 146 -8.36 -2.65 -2.86
C LYS A 146 -8.03 -4.01 -2.25
N GLY A 147 -8.45 -4.21 -1.00
CA GLY A 147 -8.26 -5.48 -0.30
C GLY A 147 -9.55 -6.21 0.02
N THR A 148 -9.49 -7.54 0.14
CA THR A 148 -10.52 -8.35 0.78
C THR A 148 -9.92 -9.58 1.45
N SER A 149 -10.11 -9.69 2.75
CA SER A 149 -9.63 -10.79 3.58
C SER A 149 -10.74 -11.77 4.00
N ASP A 150 -12.01 -11.46 3.71
CA ASP A 150 -13.15 -12.30 4.07
C ASP A 150 -13.53 -13.21 2.89
N PRO A 151 -13.36 -14.55 3.02
CA PRO A 151 -13.78 -15.51 2.00
C PRO A 151 -15.29 -15.44 1.68
N LYS A 152 -16.10 -14.97 2.65
CA LYS A 152 -17.55 -14.83 2.52
C LYS A 152 -18.00 -13.46 2.01
N SER A 153 -17.06 -12.56 1.68
CA SER A 153 -17.39 -11.27 1.09
C SER A 153 -18.29 -11.44 -0.13
N LYS A 154 -19.28 -10.55 -0.29
CA LYS A 154 -20.17 -10.57 -1.47
C LYS A 154 -19.41 -10.25 -2.76
N LYS A 155 -18.43 -9.33 -2.70
CA LYS A 155 -17.58 -8.99 -3.85
C LYS A 155 -16.58 -10.09 -4.14
N GLN A 156 -16.45 -10.42 -5.42
CA GLN A 156 -15.44 -11.34 -5.93
C GLN A 156 -14.07 -10.64 -6.05
N GLY A 157 -13.00 -11.42 -6.21
CA GLY A 157 -11.66 -10.86 -6.31
C GLY A 157 -11.47 -9.95 -7.52
N TYR A 158 -11.98 -10.34 -8.68
CA TYR A 158 -11.91 -9.51 -9.90
C TYR A 158 -12.65 -8.18 -9.75
N GLU A 159 -13.76 -8.14 -8.99
CA GLU A 159 -14.49 -6.90 -8.71
C GLU A 159 -13.64 -5.94 -7.86
N ARG A 160 -12.75 -6.46 -7.00
CA ARG A 160 -11.80 -5.63 -6.24
C ARG A 160 -10.76 -4.99 -7.14
N LEU A 161 -10.21 -5.76 -8.10
CA LEU A 161 -9.29 -5.20 -9.08
C LEU A 161 -10.02 -4.17 -9.96
N GLN A 162 -11.25 -4.45 -10.38
CA GLN A 162 -12.07 -3.51 -11.15
C GLN A 162 -12.38 -2.23 -10.36
N ASP A 163 -12.70 -2.33 -9.06
CA ASP A 163 -12.88 -1.16 -8.19
C ASP A 163 -11.59 -0.32 -8.15
N ALA A 164 -10.41 -0.95 -8.00
CA ALA A 164 -9.13 -0.25 -8.00
C ALA A 164 -8.86 0.45 -9.35
N ILE A 165 -9.12 -0.21 -10.48
CA ILE A 165 -9.01 0.38 -11.82
C ILE A 165 -9.93 1.60 -11.96
N ASN A 166 -11.17 1.49 -11.50
CA ASN A 166 -12.14 2.58 -11.61
C ASN A 166 -11.78 3.78 -10.73
N ASP A 167 -11.28 3.52 -9.53
CA ASP A 167 -10.90 4.57 -8.59
C ASP A 167 -9.57 5.24 -8.98
N SER A 168 -8.62 4.52 -9.60
CA SER A 168 -7.34 5.07 -10.06
C SER A 168 -7.49 6.17 -11.12
N LYS A 169 -8.63 6.25 -11.80
CA LYS A 169 -8.96 7.36 -12.72
C LYS A 169 -8.94 8.73 -12.01
N LYS A 170 -9.25 8.76 -10.71
CA LYS A 170 -9.24 9.98 -9.90
C LYS A 170 -7.82 10.51 -9.68
N ASP A 171 -6.82 9.62 -9.71
CA ASP A 171 -5.42 9.99 -9.50
C ASP A 171 -4.87 10.86 -10.63
N ILE A 172 -5.42 10.75 -11.83
CA ILE A 172 -5.05 11.61 -12.98
C ILE A 172 -5.21 13.09 -12.66
N ILE A 173 -6.18 13.43 -11.81
CA ILE A 173 -6.50 14.83 -11.46
C ILE A 173 -5.77 15.26 -10.16
N ARG A 174 -5.64 14.35 -9.19
CA ARG A 174 -5.20 14.70 -7.83
C ARG A 174 -3.74 14.34 -7.50
N TYR A 175 -2.99 13.74 -8.44
CA TYR A 175 -1.62 13.26 -8.15
C TYR A 175 -0.66 14.39 -7.74
N ALA A 176 -0.82 15.58 -8.30
CA ALA A 176 0.01 16.73 -7.95
C ALA A 176 -0.13 17.12 -6.47
N GLU A 177 -1.36 17.14 -5.94
CA GLU A 177 -1.63 17.39 -4.52
C GLU A 177 -1.04 16.29 -3.62
N SER A 178 -1.10 15.03 -4.08
CA SER A 178 -0.51 13.91 -3.36
C SER A 178 1.02 13.94 -3.35
N ILE A 179 1.66 14.41 -4.43
CA ILE A 179 3.12 14.66 -4.48
C ILE A 179 3.49 15.78 -3.49
N GLU A 180 2.77 16.90 -3.52
CA GLU A 180 3.01 18.03 -2.61
C GLU A 180 2.87 17.59 -1.15
N ALA A 181 1.81 16.85 -0.81
CA ALA A 181 1.61 16.30 0.53
C ALA A 181 2.78 15.40 0.96
N SER A 182 3.31 14.55 0.05
CA SER A 182 4.48 13.71 0.32
C SER A 182 5.73 14.54 0.61
N ILE A 183 5.97 15.59 -0.17
CA ILE A 183 7.11 16.51 0.02
C ILE A 183 7.05 17.20 1.39
N LEU A 184 5.87 17.74 1.75
CA LEU A 184 5.68 18.43 3.03
C LEU A 184 5.88 17.50 4.22
N ARG A 185 5.34 16.28 4.15
CA ARG A 185 5.48 15.27 5.23
C ARG A 185 6.91 14.76 5.36
N LEU A 186 7.63 14.55 4.25
CA LEU A 186 9.06 14.22 4.31
C LEU A 186 9.87 15.34 4.96
N LYS A 187 9.55 16.61 4.64
CA LYS A 187 10.14 17.76 5.31
C LYS A 187 9.89 17.76 6.82
N ASP A 188 8.65 17.50 7.23
CA ASP A 188 8.27 17.44 8.65
C ASP A 188 8.98 16.31 9.40
N ARG A 189 9.30 15.21 8.72
CA ARG A 189 10.10 14.08 9.24
C ARG A 189 11.62 14.34 9.19
N ASN A 190 12.06 15.55 8.82
CA ASN A 190 13.45 15.91 8.61
C ASN A 190 14.17 15.12 7.49
N CYS A 191 13.41 14.49 6.59
CA CYS A 191 13.93 13.83 5.38
C CYS A 191 14.10 14.86 4.25
N ILE A 192 14.93 15.90 4.50
CA ILE A 192 15.04 17.07 3.63
C ILE A 192 15.59 16.72 2.25
N ARG A 193 16.58 15.80 2.18
CA ARG A 193 17.19 15.40 0.91
C ARG A 193 16.17 14.76 -0.03
N GLU A 194 15.35 13.86 0.49
CA GLU A 194 14.28 13.19 -0.24
C GLU A 194 13.20 14.21 -0.66
N ALA A 195 12.77 15.06 0.26
CA ALA A 195 11.79 16.10 -0.02
C ALA A 195 12.25 17.04 -1.17
N VAL A 196 13.52 17.44 -1.17
CA VAL A 196 14.08 18.27 -2.25
C VAL A 196 14.14 17.52 -3.58
N LYS A 197 14.51 16.23 -3.56
CA LYS A 197 14.51 15.41 -4.79
C LYS A 197 13.11 15.28 -5.40
N LEU A 198 12.06 15.15 -4.59
CA LEU A 198 10.69 15.01 -5.08
C LEU A 198 10.13 16.30 -5.72
N LYS A 199 10.68 17.49 -5.41
CA LYS A 199 10.21 18.74 -6.00
C LYS A 199 10.25 18.78 -7.53
N ARG A 200 11.15 17.98 -8.17
CA ARG A 200 11.21 17.88 -9.63
C ARG A 200 9.90 17.38 -10.25
N PHE A 201 9.15 16.56 -9.51
CA PHE A 201 7.87 16.00 -9.97
C PHE A 201 6.70 16.99 -9.87
N MET A 202 6.90 18.16 -9.27
CA MET A 202 5.90 19.24 -9.26
C MET A 202 5.85 20.04 -10.55
N ASN A 203 6.85 19.90 -11.42
CA ASN A 203 6.96 20.70 -12.65
C ASN A 203 7.40 19.82 -13.83
N ILE A 204 6.42 19.20 -14.48
CA ILE A 204 6.66 18.30 -15.62
C ILE A 204 7.18 19.04 -16.87
N VAL A 205 6.99 20.36 -16.96
CA VAL A 205 7.43 21.17 -18.10
C VAL A 205 8.94 21.35 -18.07
N ASP A 206 9.49 21.77 -16.93
CA ASP A 206 10.93 22.00 -16.77
C ASP A 206 11.70 20.71 -16.49
N TYR A 207 11.05 19.75 -15.84
CA TYR A 207 11.61 18.44 -15.50
C TYR A 207 10.69 17.33 -16.01
N PRO A 208 10.72 16.99 -17.31
CA PRO A 208 9.88 15.93 -17.87
C PRO A 208 10.15 14.58 -17.21
N TYR A 209 9.10 13.83 -16.92
CA TYR A 209 9.12 12.49 -16.35
C TYR A 209 7.96 11.64 -16.89
N ILE A 210 7.98 10.35 -16.59
CA ILE A 210 6.96 9.40 -17.01
C ILE A 210 5.98 9.18 -15.85
N ILE A 211 4.68 9.32 -16.12
CA ILE A 211 3.62 8.98 -15.17
C ILE A 211 3.10 7.59 -15.54
N LYS A 212 3.16 6.67 -14.57
CA LYS A 212 2.59 5.33 -14.67
C LYS A 212 1.43 5.19 -13.70
N TYR A 213 0.34 4.67 -14.18
CA TYR A 213 -0.82 4.35 -13.36
C TYR A 213 -0.80 2.88 -12.96
N GLY A 214 -1.45 2.54 -11.87
CA GLY A 214 -1.59 1.17 -11.42
C GLY A 214 -2.87 0.94 -10.65
N ALA A 215 -3.28 -0.31 -10.63
CA ALA A 215 -4.35 -0.78 -9.78
C ALA A 215 -3.95 -2.14 -9.20
N ALA A 216 -4.19 -2.30 -7.90
CA ALA A 216 -3.85 -3.54 -7.22
C ALA A 216 -5.02 -4.11 -6.41
N ALA A 217 -5.10 -5.43 -6.36
CA ALA A 217 -6.00 -6.16 -5.48
C ALA A 217 -5.20 -7.06 -4.54
N VAL A 218 -5.50 -7.02 -3.24
CA VAL A 218 -4.95 -7.93 -2.23
C VAL A 218 -6.06 -8.84 -1.74
N LEU A 219 -5.92 -10.14 -1.95
CA LEU A 219 -7.00 -11.11 -1.83
C LEU A 219 -6.61 -12.27 -0.91
N THR A 220 -7.58 -12.80 -0.17
CA THR A 220 -7.42 -14.17 0.36
C THR A 220 -7.56 -15.18 -0.79
N ASP A 221 -6.85 -16.31 -0.72
CA ASP A 221 -6.80 -17.32 -1.81
C ASP A 221 -8.18 -17.73 -2.31
N GLU A 222 -9.16 -17.83 -1.43
CA GLU A 222 -10.53 -18.22 -1.78
C GLU A 222 -11.25 -17.17 -2.65
N LYS A 223 -10.70 -15.96 -2.74
CA LYS A 223 -11.20 -14.87 -3.59
C LYS A 223 -10.40 -14.70 -4.88
N PHE A 224 -9.25 -15.33 -4.98
CA PHE A 224 -8.47 -15.37 -6.20
C PHE A 224 -8.90 -16.54 -7.08
N ILE A 225 -9.65 -16.26 -8.13
CA ILE A 225 -10.08 -17.24 -9.13
C ILE A 225 -9.53 -16.77 -10.48
N PRO A 226 -8.45 -17.39 -11.01
CA PRO A 226 -7.82 -16.93 -12.25
C PRO A 226 -8.78 -16.74 -13.41
N GLY A 227 -9.73 -17.68 -13.62
CA GLY A 227 -10.75 -17.58 -14.66
C GLY A 227 -11.75 -16.43 -14.49
N ASP A 228 -11.87 -15.87 -13.29
CA ASP A 228 -12.70 -14.68 -13.04
C ASP A 228 -11.89 -13.39 -13.23
N MET A 229 -10.60 -13.39 -12.93
CA MET A 229 -9.75 -12.19 -13.05
C MET A 229 -9.73 -11.66 -14.48
N ILE A 230 -9.84 -12.52 -15.47
CA ILE A 230 -9.93 -12.14 -16.89
C ILE A 230 -11.20 -11.32 -17.25
N LYS A 231 -12.21 -11.23 -16.37
CA LYS A 231 -13.41 -10.39 -16.55
C LYS A 231 -13.13 -8.90 -16.31
N THR A 232 -11.95 -8.57 -15.82
CA THR A 232 -11.53 -7.20 -15.52
C THR A 232 -11.35 -6.42 -16.83
N ASP A 233 -11.78 -5.16 -16.85
CA ASP A 233 -11.65 -4.23 -17.97
C ASP A 233 -10.81 -3.02 -17.55
N ALA A 234 -9.73 -2.78 -18.27
CA ALA A 234 -8.84 -1.63 -18.11
C ALA A 234 -8.72 -0.78 -19.38
N SER A 235 -9.66 -0.88 -20.30
CA SER A 235 -9.69 -0.20 -21.60
C SER A 235 -9.58 1.33 -21.53
N PHE A 236 -9.87 1.92 -20.38
CA PHE A 236 -9.65 3.35 -20.12
C PHE A 236 -8.17 3.75 -20.25
N TYR A 237 -7.24 2.87 -19.91
CA TYR A 237 -5.81 3.16 -20.01
C TYR A 237 -5.25 2.76 -21.37
N ARG A 238 -4.30 3.55 -21.88
CA ARG A 238 -3.51 3.17 -23.06
C ARG A 238 -2.57 2.01 -22.69
N GLU A 239 -2.20 1.16 -23.67
CA GLU A 239 -1.56 -0.14 -23.44
C GLU A 239 -0.42 -0.09 -22.42
N ASP A 240 0.56 0.72 -22.55
CA ASP A 240 1.74 0.72 -21.66
C ASP A 240 1.62 1.63 -20.43
N SER A 241 0.44 2.20 -20.17
CA SER A 241 0.26 3.22 -19.14
C SER A 241 -0.24 2.70 -17.81
N VAL A 242 -0.66 1.44 -17.71
CA VAL A 242 -1.21 0.88 -16.47
C VAL A 242 -0.49 -0.41 -16.06
N LYS A 243 -0.20 -0.53 -14.75
CA LYS A 243 0.30 -1.75 -14.12
C LYS A 243 -0.81 -2.35 -13.26
N LEU A 244 -1.26 -3.56 -13.60
CA LEU A 244 -2.26 -4.29 -12.84
C LEU A 244 -1.56 -5.36 -12.00
N ILE A 245 -1.86 -5.41 -10.70
CA ILE A 245 -1.22 -6.31 -9.74
C ILE A 245 -2.30 -7.01 -8.94
N VAL A 246 -2.18 -8.32 -8.80
CA VAL A 246 -2.94 -9.11 -7.83
C VAL A 246 -1.96 -9.79 -6.89
N ILE A 247 -2.12 -9.55 -5.60
CA ILE A 247 -1.41 -10.30 -4.56
C ILE A 247 -2.45 -11.14 -3.82
N HIS A 248 -2.25 -12.44 -3.77
CA HIS A 248 -3.12 -13.30 -2.99
C HIS A 248 -2.34 -14.15 -2.00
N THR A 249 -3.00 -14.59 -0.94
CA THR A 249 -2.38 -15.39 0.11
C THR A 249 -3.42 -16.16 0.91
N ARG A 250 -3.00 -17.29 1.47
CA ARG A 250 -3.82 -18.06 2.38
C ARG A 250 -4.14 -17.26 3.65
N ASN A 251 -5.33 -17.47 4.21
CA ASN A 251 -5.69 -16.93 5.53
C ASN A 251 -5.35 -15.45 5.74
N LEU A 252 -5.56 -14.60 4.74
CA LEU A 252 -5.21 -13.17 4.78
C LEU A 252 -5.76 -12.47 6.04
N LYS A 253 -6.95 -12.85 6.50
CA LYS A 253 -7.54 -12.28 7.71
C LYS A 253 -6.70 -12.56 8.97
N TRP A 254 -6.22 -13.80 9.11
CA TRP A 254 -5.33 -14.18 10.21
C TRP A 254 -4.00 -13.42 10.12
N LEU A 255 -3.41 -13.36 8.93
CA LEU A 255 -2.14 -12.67 8.70
C LEU A 255 -2.24 -11.19 9.10
N ILE A 256 -3.31 -10.50 8.70
CA ILE A 256 -3.57 -9.11 9.10
C ILE A 256 -3.61 -8.99 10.63
N SER A 257 -4.45 -9.79 11.30
CA SER A 257 -4.59 -9.74 12.75
C SER A 257 -3.27 -10.01 13.45
N GLU A 258 -2.48 -10.98 12.95
CA GLU A 258 -1.19 -11.36 13.53
C GLU A 258 -0.13 -10.25 13.39
N ILE A 259 -0.03 -9.60 12.21
CA ILE A 259 0.91 -8.49 12.01
C ILE A 259 0.56 -7.31 12.91
N TYR A 260 -0.71 -6.92 13.02
CA TYR A 260 -1.11 -5.84 13.94
C TYR A 260 -0.83 -6.19 15.41
N ARG A 261 -1.12 -7.43 15.81
CA ARG A 261 -0.86 -7.92 17.18
C ARG A 261 0.63 -7.87 17.51
N ARG A 262 1.49 -8.37 16.61
CA ARG A 262 2.95 -8.33 16.79
C ARG A 262 3.48 -6.91 16.74
N ALA A 263 2.96 -6.08 15.85
CA ALA A 263 3.33 -4.66 15.74
C ALA A 263 3.06 -3.87 17.03
N ALA A 264 1.99 -4.22 17.75
CA ALA A 264 1.72 -3.65 19.07
C ALA A 264 2.61 -4.25 20.14
N LYS A 265 2.77 -5.58 20.18
CA LYS A 265 3.51 -6.29 21.22
C LYS A 265 4.99 -5.95 21.22
N ASN A 266 5.59 -5.74 20.05
CA ASN A 266 7.03 -5.51 19.87
C ASN A 266 7.41 -4.01 19.85
N ALA A 267 6.53 -3.13 20.31
CA ALA A 267 6.73 -1.68 20.37
C ALA A 267 7.52 -1.21 21.60
#